data_c9d99ec0e8a2cd231c4ceffdf7cfd073
#
_entry.id   c9d99ec0e8a2cd231c4ceffdf7cfd073
#
_cell.length_a   1.000
_cell.length_b   1.000
_cell.length_c   1.000
_cell.angle_alpha   90.00
_cell.angle_beta   90.00
_cell.angle_gamma   90.00
#
_symmetry.space_group_name_H-M   'P 1'
#
loop_
_entity.id
_entity.type
_entity.pdbx_description
1 polymer ?
#
loop_
_entity_poly.entity_id
_entity_poly.type
_entity_poly.pdbx_seq_one_letter_code
_entity_poly.pdbx_strand_id
1 'polypeptide(L)'
;MLVCWLRVLLCLILTPDARCSPLPMQLLNTLYITTPETYLRLDNDTLRVEVAHETRLRVPLHHLTSVVCFGHTGLSAPLMHRLAESGVALVLLDDNGRFKARLEGAVTGNVLLRQAQFQRVADPAFTLDMARASIAGKIKNTRQVLQRGARESKSEDEAKVLARLADDLAAALRALPEVKDLGSLRGVEGAAARQYFSGLNLLVRPDQRASFTMDGRTRRPPRDRFNAMLSFLYSMWMNDCRSALEAAGLDPQVGFLHALRPGRAALALDLMEEFRPWADRLALTLINRGQLGAHDFALREGGGVLLEPGARKAVVVAYQERKKDEITHPLLAQSVPLGLVPLVQARLLARAVREDGAPYVPFVAK
;
A
#
# COMPACT_ATOMS: atom_id res chain seq x y z
N MET A 1 -25.59 7.27 16.24
CA MET A 1 -26.47 7.44 15.06
C MET A 1 -25.72 7.75 13.76
N LEU A 2 -24.65 8.54 13.74
CA LEU A 2 -23.88 8.84 12.52
C LEU A 2 -23.23 7.59 11.85
N VAL A 3 -22.79 6.62 12.63
CA VAL A 3 -22.17 5.38 12.13
C VAL A 3 -23.15 4.48 11.34
N CYS A 4 -24.44 4.56 11.62
CA CYS A 4 -25.46 3.74 10.95
C CYS A 4 -25.78 4.26 9.55
N TRP A 5 -25.77 5.57 9.34
CA TRP A 5 -25.99 6.21 8.02
C TRP A 5 -24.82 5.99 7.06
N LEU A 6 -23.57 5.99 7.57
CA LEU A 6 -22.38 5.67 6.79
C LEU A 6 -22.43 4.26 6.16
N ARG A 7 -23.01 3.30 6.91
CA ARG A 7 -23.18 1.90 6.44
C ARG A 7 -24.16 1.78 5.28
N VAL A 8 -25.28 2.52 5.33
CA VAL A 8 -26.33 2.44 4.31
C VAL A 8 -25.91 3.11 3.01
N LEU A 9 -25.28 4.28 3.08
CA LEU A 9 -24.88 5.02 1.87
C LEU A 9 -23.73 4.33 1.13
N LEU A 10 -22.75 3.76 1.86
CA LEU A 10 -21.66 3.01 1.25
C LEU A 10 -22.15 1.71 0.60
N CYS A 11 -23.18 1.07 1.16
CA CYS A 11 -23.81 -0.09 0.59
C CYS A 11 -24.56 0.26 -0.70
N LEU A 12 -25.27 1.40 -0.74
CA LEU A 12 -26.01 1.88 -1.90
C LEU A 12 -25.09 2.28 -3.07
N ILE A 13 -23.92 2.84 -2.77
CA ILE A 13 -22.96 3.27 -3.81
C ILE A 13 -22.11 2.09 -4.32
N LEU A 14 -21.83 1.09 -3.46
CA LEU A 14 -20.89 0.01 -3.77
C LEU A 14 -21.56 -1.33 -4.11
N THR A 15 -22.86 -1.50 -3.84
CA THR A 15 -23.62 -2.70 -4.18
C THR A 15 -25.04 -2.33 -4.55
N PRO A 16 -25.43 -2.33 -5.83
CA PRO A 16 -26.81 -2.09 -6.25
C PRO A 16 -27.76 -3.24 -5.92
N ASP A 17 -27.24 -4.40 -5.48
CA ASP A 17 -28.05 -5.57 -5.17
C ASP A 17 -28.59 -5.50 -3.72
N ALA A 18 -29.88 -5.24 -3.59
CA ALA A 18 -30.61 -5.09 -2.32
C ALA A 18 -30.64 -6.35 -1.43
N ARG A 19 -29.98 -7.44 -1.82
CA ARG A 19 -29.92 -8.71 -1.06
C ARG A 19 -28.63 -8.96 -0.32
N CYS A 20 -27.66 -8.05 -0.42
CA CYS A 20 -26.40 -8.22 0.33
C CYS A 20 -26.55 -7.50 1.68
N SER A 21 -26.66 -8.26 2.76
CA SER A 21 -26.51 -7.71 4.12
C SER A 21 -25.23 -6.89 4.17
N PRO A 22 -25.26 -5.65 4.69
CA PRO A 22 -24.07 -4.83 4.77
C PRO A 22 -23.06 -5.54 5.69
N LEU A 23 -22.03 -6.16 5.09
CA LEU A 23 -20.90 -6.65 5.85
C LEU A 23 -20.32 -5.46 6.60
N PRO A 24 -20.12 -5.55 7.92
CA PRO A 24 -19.52 -4.46 8.67
C PRO A 24 -18.16 -4.13 8.06
N MET A 25 -17.95 -2.88 7.64
CA MET A 25 -16.63 -2.39 7.23
C MET A 25 -15.76 -2.35 8.49
N GLN A 26 -14.96 -3.39 8.69
CA GLN A 26 -13.93 -3.41 9.72
C GLN A 26 -12.66 -2.77 9.16
N LEU A 27 -11.98 -2.00 9.99
CA LEU A 27 -10.59 -1.63 9.71
C LEU A 27 -9.80 -2.89 9.39
N LEU A 28 -9.00 -2.86 8.34
CA LEU A 28 -8.05 -3.93 8.03
C LEU A 28 -6.96 -3.94 9.12
N ASN A 29 -7.27 -4.58 10.24
CA ASN A 29 -6.38 -4.66 11.39
C ASN A 29 -5.30 -5.71 11.12
N THR A 30 -4.10 -5.24 10.84
CA THR A 30 -2.93 -6.10 10.64
C THR A 30 -2.08 -6.12 11.90
N LEU A 31 -1.82 -7.32 12.41
CA LEU A 31 -0.85 -7.52 13.48
C LEU A 31 0.54 -7.75 12.87
N TYR A 32 1.49 -6.91 13.22
CA TYR A 32 2.89 -7.06 12.79
C TYR A 32 3.74 -7.65 13.91
N ILE A 33 4.36 -8.78 13.65
CA ILE A 33 5.31 -9.44 14.54
C ILE A 33 6.72 -9.10 14.06
N THR A 34 7.41 -8.24 14.81
CA THR A 34 8.75 -7.74 14.46
C THR A 34 9.84 -8.20 15.43
N THR A 35 9.43 -8.83 16.55
CA THR A 35 10.35 -9.34 17.56
C THR A 35 10.89 -10.69 17.11
N PRO A 36 12.22 -10.90 17.06
CA PRO A 36 12.81 -12.21 16.76
C PRO A 36 12.37 -13.29 17.76
N GLU A 37 12.44 -14.56 17.32
CA GLU A 37 12.16 -15.74 18.15
C GLU A 37 10.78 -15.73 18.82
N THR A 38 9.83 -15.03 18.20
CA THR A 38 8.43 -15.02 18.64
C THR A 38 7.76 -16.34 18.24
N TYR A 39 6.95 -16.89 19.16
CA TYR A 39 6.07 -18.02 18.88
C TYR A 39 4.61 -17.59 18.97
N LEU A 40 3.83 -17.95 17.95
CA LEU A 40 2.39 -17.65 17.87
C LEU A 40 1.58 -18.92 18.05
N ARG A 41 0.64 -18.89 18.96
CA ARG A 41 -0.27 -20.03 19.21
C ARG A 41 -1.72 -19.58 19.36
N LEU A 42 -2.60 -20.53 19.13
CA LEU A 42 -4.04 -20.37 19.41
C LEU A 42 -4.30 -20.62 20.91
N ASP A 43 -5.08 -19.74 21.51
CA ASP A 43 -5.59 -19.87 22.88
C ASP A 43 -7.09 -19.49 22.83
N ASN A 44 -7.97 -20.50 22.71
CA ASN A 44 -9.36 -20.33 22.31
C ASN A 44 -9.47 -19.54 20.97
N ASP A 45 -10.30 -18.51 20.85
CA ASP A 45 -10.40 -17.63 19.68
C ASP A 45 -9.45 -16.43 19.75
N THR A 46 -8.32 -16.58 20.42
CA THR A 46 -7.32 -15.52 20.64
C THR A 46 -5.97 -15.98 20.12
N LEU A 47 -5.31 -15.12 19.33
CA LEU A 47 -3.92 -15.27 18.98
C LEU A 47 -3.06 -14.84 20.17
N ARG A 48 -2.24 -15.74 20.66
CA ARG A 48 -1.31 -15.50 21.76
C ARG A 48 0.11 -15.37 21.20
N VAL A 49 0.78 -14.28 21.56
CA VAL A 49 2.16 -13.97 21.17
C VAL A 49 3.08 -14.26 22.36
N GLU A 50 4.03 -15.16 22.16
CA GLU A 50 5.02 -15.55 23.16
C GLU A 50 6.44 -15.17 22.70
N VAL A 51 7.24 -14.67 23.63
CA VAL A 51 8.67 -14.43 23.46
C VAL A 51 9.40 -15.02 24.67
N ALA A 52 10.38 -15.88 24.46
CA ALA A 52 11.08 -16.60 25.52
C ALA A 52 10.12 -17.34 26.47
N HIS A 53 9.08 -18.00 25.91
CA HIS A 53 8.00 -18.71 26.63
C HIS A 53 7.09 -17.85 27.50
N GLU A 54 7.24 -16.52 27.49
CA GLU A 54 6.33 -15.60 28.18
C GLU A 54 5.31 -15.00 27.24
N THR A 55 4.06 -14.95 27.67
CA THR A 55 2.99 -14.27 26.91
C THR A 55 3.22 -12.75 26.94
N ARG A 56 3.43 -12.15 25.79
CA ARG A 56 3.61 -10.70 25.63
C ARG A 56 2.35 -10.00 25.15
N LEU A 57 1.49 -10.70 24.39
CA LEU A 57 0.28 -10.11 23.84
C LEU A 57 -0.77 -11.19 23.61
N ARG A 58 -2.05 -10.82 23.73
CA ARG A 58 -3.22 -11.61 23.32
C ARG A 58 -4.13 -10.76 22.46
N VAL A 59 -4.51 -11.26 21.29
CA VAL A 59 -5.36 -10.52 20.33
C VAL A 59 -6.49 -11.44 19.87
N PRO A 60 -7.77 -11.09 20.12
CA PRO A 60 -8.91 -11.83 19.59
C PRO A 60 -8.87 -11.90 18.07
N LEU A 61 -9.08 -13.07 17.49
CA LEU A 61 -8.95 -13.30 16.03
C LEU A 61 -9.94 -12.47 15.22
N HIS A 62 -11.15 -12.25 15.75
CA HIS A 62 -12.18 -11.45 15.07
C HIS A 62 -11.82 -9.97 14.88
N HIS A 63 -10.77 -9.49 15.56
CA HIS A 63 -10.22 -8.15 15.34
C HIS A 63 -9.18 -8.10 14.23
N LEU A 64 -8.70 -9.26 13.75
CA LEU A 64 -7.62 -9.34 12.79
C LEU A 64 -8.15 -9.63 11.38
N THR A 65 -7.53 -9.00 10.39
CA THR A 65 -7.68 -9.33 8.98
C THR A 65 -6.41 -9.95 8.41
N SER A 66 -5.26 -9.64 9.02
CA SER A 66 -4.00 -10.26 8.65
C SER A 66 -3.00 -10.25 9.80
N VAL A 67 -2.05 -11.19 9.75
CA VAL A 67 -0.87 -11.27 10.60
C VAL A 67 0.35 -11.26 9.69
N VAL A 68 1.30 -10.37 9.94
CA VAL A 68 2.54 -10.24 9.17
C VAL A 68 3.72 -10.49 10.10
N CYS A 69 4.48 -11.55 9.82
CA CYS A 69 5.63 -11.94 10.62
C CYS A 69 6.92 -11.61 9.86
N PHE A 70 7.87 -11.01 10.57
CA PHE A 70 9.21 -10.71 10.07
C PHE A 70 10.23 -11.67 10.69
N GLY A 71 11.08 -12.25 9.83
CA GLY A 71 12.14 -13.15 10.26
C GLY A 71 11.63 -14.49 10.77
N HIS A 72 12.35 -15.08 11.70
CA HIS A 72 12.03 -16.39 12.27
C HIS A 72 10.91 -16.29 13.30
N THR A 73 9.71 -16.66 12.92
CA THR A 73 8.54 -16.74 13.80
C THR A 73 8.03 -18.17 13.83
N GLY A 74 7.90 -18.76 15.00
CA GLY A 74 7.28 -20.06 15.20
C GLY A 74 5.76 -19.95 15.19
N LEU A 75 5.09 -20.98 14.66
CA LEU A 75 3.63 -21.02 14.51
C LEU A 75 3.08 -22.38 14.92
N SER A 76 2.03 -22.39 15.74
CA SER A 76 1.32 -23.63 16.04
C SER A 76 0.37 -24.03 14.90
N ALA A 77 0.27 -25.32 14.59
CA ALA A 77 -0.64 -25.83 13.58
C ALA A 77 -2.12 -25.46 13.85
N PRO A 78 -2.64 -25.55 15.10
CA PRO A 78 -3.99 -25.10 15.39
C PRO A 78 -4.23 -23.63 15.07
N LEU A 79 -3.25 -22.75 15.30
CA LEU A 79 -3.35 -21.33 14.92
C LEU A 79 -3.43 -21.17 13.40
N MET A 80 -2.56 -21.86 12.65
CA MET A 80 -2.59 -21.80 11.18
C MET A 80 -3.94 -22.25 10.62
N HIS A 81 -4.51 -23.35 11.13
CA HIS A 81 -5.83 -23.82 10.71
C HIS A 81 -6.90 -22.79 11.00
N ARG A 82 -6.93 -22.24 12.23
CA ARG A 82 -7.94 -21.29 12.64
C ARG A 82 -7.86 -19.94 11.88
N LEU A 83 -6.64 -19.47 11.59
CA LEU A 83 -6.45 -18.27 10.74
C LEU A 83 -7.00 -18.50 9.33
N ALA A 84 -6.70 -19.66 8.73
CA ALA A 84 -7.20 -20.04 7.41
C ALA A 84 -8.73 -20.12 7.37
N GLU A 85 -9.35 -20.78 8.34
CA GLU A 85 -10.82 -20.88 8.48
C GLU A 85 -11.50 -19.53 8.67
N SER A 86 -10.87 -18.65 9.45
CA SER A 86 -11.40 -17.30 9.75
C SER A 86 -11.14 -16.29 8.64
N GLY A 87 -10.45 -16.68 7.54
CA GLY A 87 -10.08 -15.75 6.47
C GLY A 87 -9.02 -14.71 6.87
N VAL A 88 -8.31 -14.94 7.99
CA VAL A 88 -7.22 -14.07 8.46
C VAL A 88 -5.94 -14.46 7.73
N ALA A 89 -5.44 -13.60 6.86
CA ALA A 89 -4.23 -13.86 6.10
C ALA A 89 -2.99 -13.87 7.00
N LEU A 90 -2.14 -14.90 6.88
CA LEU A 90 -0.83 -14.94 7.51
C LEU A 90 0.25 -14.74 6.46
N VAL A 91 1.08 -13.71 6.61
CA VAL A 91 2.17 -13.38 5.69
C VAL A 91 3.50 -13.53 6.41
N LEU A 92 4.39 -14.33 5.82
CA LEU A 92 5.74 -14.54 6.32
C LEU A 92 6.73 -13.76 5.45
N LEU A 93 7.50 -12.90 6.06
CA LEU A 93 8.54 -12.08 5.45
C LEU A 93 9.89 -12.47 6.05
N ASP A 94 10.98 -12.33 5.31
CA ASP A 94 12.30 -12.39 5.94
C ASP A 94 12.57 -11.11 6.78
N ASP A 95 13.72 -11.09 7.46
CA ASP A 95 14.16 -9.93 8.26
C ASP A 95 14.23 -8.62 7.47
N ASN A 96 14.29 -8.69 6.16
CA ASN A 96 14.41 -7.56 5.25
C ASN A 96 13.05 -7.12 4.65
N GLY A 97 11.96 -7.74 5.10
CA GLY A 97 10.63 -7.50 4.59
C GLY A 97 10.34 -8.13 3.22
N ARG A 98 11.20 -9.06 2.74
CA ARG A 98 10.94 -9.79 1.49
C ARG A 98 9.94 -10.89 1.74
N PHE A 99 8.97 -11.01 0.88
CA PHE A 99 7.97 -12.07 0.93
C PHE A 99 8.60 -13.46 0.84
N LYS A 100 8.22 -14.35 1.75
CA LYS A 100 8.61 -15.77 1.78
C LYS A 100 7.44 -16.70 1.54
N ALA A 101 6.37 -16.53 2.31
CA ALA A 101 5.20 -17.40 2.21
C ALA A 101 3.94 -16.66 2.68
N ARG A 102 2.80 -17.21 2.31
CA ARG A 102 1.50 -16.79 2.81
C ARG A 102 0.65 -18.02 3.06
N LEU A 103 -0.09 -18.02 4.16
CA LEU A 103 -1.17 -18.97 4.41
C LEU A 103 -2.48 -18.30 4.01
N GLU A 104 -3.22 -18.96 3.17
CA GLU A 104 -4.57 -18.58 2.75
C GLU A 104 -5.52 -19.75 3.02
N GLY A 105 -6.73 -19.42 3.44
CA GLY A 105 -7.81 -20.40 3.57
C GLY A 105 -8.38 -20.79 2.20
N ALA A 106 -9.47 -21.55 2.23
CA ALA A 106 -10.21 -21.90 1.03
C ALA A 106 -10.61 -20.63 0.28
N VAL A 107 -10.46 -20.67 -1.05
CA VAL A 107 -10.87 -19.56 -1.91
C VAL A 107 -12.39 -19.45 -1.87
N THR A 108 -12.88 -18.58 -1.00
CA THR A 108 -14.29 -18.16 -0.94
C THR A 108 -14.41 -16.83 -1.65
N GLY A 109 -15.34 -16.67 -2.54
CA GLY A 109 -15.53 -15.38 -3.18
C GLY A 109 -16.32 -15.48 -4.47
N ASN A 110 -16.71 -14.33 -4.98
CA ASN A 110 -17.53 -14.22 -6.17
C ASN A 110 -16.77 -14.70 -7.42
N VAL A 111 -17.00 -15.96 -7.84
CA VAL A 111 -16.40 -16.55 -9.02
C VAL A 111 -16.72 -15.74 -10.28
N LEU A 112 -17.92 -15.15 -10.37
CA LEU A 112 -18.35 -14.35 -11.52
C LEU A 112 -17.53 -13.05 -11.63
N LEU A 113 -17.17 -12.44 -10.49
CA LEU A 113 -16.29 -11.26 -10.49
C LEU A 113 -14.89 -11.60 -11.01
N ARG A 114 -14.33 -12.76 -10.61
CA ARG A 114 -13.03 -13.21 -11.13
C ARG A 114 -13.10 -13.55 -12.61
N GLN A 115 -14.16 -14.23 -13.04
CA GLN A 115 -14.38 -14.50 -14.47
C GLN A 115 -14.41 -13.18 -15.26
N ALA A 116 -15.19 -12.19 -14.80
CA ALA A 116 -15.21 -10.86 -15.42
C ALA A 116 -13.83 -10.20 -15.41
N GLN A 117 -13.06 -10.29 -14.32
CA GLN A 117 -11.70 -9.75 -14.24
C GLN A 117 -10.77 -10.38 -15.30
N PHE A 118 -10.80 -11.70 -15.49
CA PHE A 118 -10.01 -12.37 -16.52
C PHE A 118 -10.42 -11.98 -17.93
N GLN A 119 -11.72 -11.81 -18.18
CA GLN A 119 -12.23 -11.33 -19.47
C GLN A 119 -11.79 -9.87 -19.74
N ARG A 120 -11.88 -9.00 -18.73
CA ARG A 120 -11.48 -7.59 -18.83
C ARG A 120 -10.00 -7.39 -19.06
N VAL A 121 -9.14 -8.22 -18.48
CA VAL A 121 -7.69 -8.12 -18.72
C VAL A 121 -7.29 -8.52 -20.14
N ALA A 122 -8.13 -9.33 -20.80
CA ALA A 122 -7.96 -9.69 -22.20
C ALA A 122 -8.46 -8.59 -23.17
N ASP A 123 -9.21 -7.58 -22.69
CA ASP A 123 -9.62 -6.41 -23.44
C ASP A 123 -8.53 -5.32 -23.39
N PRO A 124 -7.83 -5.02 -24.51
CA PRO A 124 -6.76 -4.03 -24.53
C PRO A 124 -7.22 -2.61 -24.21
N ALA A 125 -8.44 -2.24 -24.61
CA ALA A 125 -8.97 -0.90 -24.35
C ALA A 125 -9.25 -0.71 -22.87
N PHE A 126 -9.97 -1.64 -22.25
CA PHE A 126 -10.24 -1.63 -20.82
C PHE A 126 -8.94 -1.67 -20.00
N THR A 127 -8.00 -2.53 -20.37
CA THR A 127 -6.68 -2.64 -19.71
C THR A 127 -5.91 -1.32 -19.77
N LEU A 128 -5.91 -0.64 -20.91
CA LEU A 128 -5.26 0.66 -21.06
C LEU A 128 -5.92 1.73 -20.20
N ASP A 129 -7.26 1.76 -20.15
CA ASP A 129 -8.00 2.74 -19.34
C ASP A 129 -7.76 2.54 -17.84
N MET A 130 -7.77 1.31 -17.37
CA MET A 130 -7.47 0.97 -15.97
C MET A 130 -6.03 1.35 -15.60
N ALA A 131 -5.08 1.02 -16.47
CA ALA A 131 -3.66 1.38 -16.27
C ALA A 131 -3.46 2.89 -16.26
N ARG A 132 -4.13 3.61 -17.18
CA ARG A 132 -4.11 5.08 -17.27
C ARG A 132 -4.66 5.72 -15.99
N ALA A 133 -5.77 5.20 -15.45
CA ALA A 133 -6.36 5.68 -14.20
C ALA A 133 -5.38 5.51 -13.02
N SER A 134 -4.76 4.33 -12.87
CA SER A 134 -3.77 4.07 -11.81
C SER A 134 -2.58 5.04 -11.89
N ILE A 135 -2.04 5.27 -13.10
CA ILE A 135 -0.92 6.19 -13.32
C ILE A 135 -1.35 7.64 -13.07
N ALA A 136 -2.54 8.04 -13.48
CA ALA A 136 -3.07 9.36 -13.22
C ALA A 136 -3.19 9.63 -11.72
N GLY A 137 -3.69 8.67 -10.94
CA GLY A 137 -3.75 8.73 -9.47
C GLY A 137 -2.36 8.90 -8.86
N LYS A 138 -1.40 8.08 -9.27
CA LYS A 138 0.01 8.19 -8.84
C LYS A 138 0.59 9.58 -9.13
N ILE A 139 0.52 10.05 -10.37
CA ILE A 139 1.13 11.34 -10.77
C ILE A 139 0.44 12.50 -10.06
N LYS A 140 -0.88 12.49 -9.89
CA LYS A 140 -1.59 13.52 -9.13
C LYS A 140 -1.13 13.58 -7.68
N ASN A 141 -1.03 12.43 -7.02
CA ASN A 141 -0.60 12.35 -5.63
C ASN A 141 0.88 12.72 -5.45
N THR A 142 1.78 12.29 -6.34
CA THR A 142 3.21 12.71 -6.32
C THR A 142 3.36 14.20 -6.55
N ARG A 143 2.60 14.78 -7.49
CA ARG A 143 2.58 16.23 -7.73
C ARG A 143 2.20 17.00 -6.47
N GLN A 144 1.21 16.55 -5.71
CA GLN A 144 0.82 17.20 -4.45
C GLN A 144 1.94 17.17 -3.41
N VAL A 145 2.74 16.09 -3.36
CA VAL A 145 3.91 16.03 -2.45
C VAL A 145 4.91 17.13 -2.81
N LEU A 146 5.24 17.30 -4.10
CA LEU A 146 6.15 18.35 -4.56
C LEU A 146 5.59 19.76 -4.32
N GLN A 147 4.30 19.99 -4.62
CA GLN A 147 3.64 21.27 -4.40
C GLN A 147 3.63 21.66 -2.92
N ARG A 148 3.40 20.68 -2.05
CA ARG A 148 3.48 20.91 -0.61
C ARG A 148 4.90 21.27 -0.20
N GLY A 149 5.89 20.52 -0.69
CA GLY A 149 7.30 20.80 -0.43
C GLY A 149 7.72 22.20 -0.90
N ALA A 150 7.27 22.62 -2.10
CA ALA A 150 7.53 23.96 -2.59
C ALA A 150 6.97 25.07 -1.66
N ARG A 151 5.75 24.86 -1.12
CA ARG A 151 5.14 25.84 -0.18
C ARG A 151 5.80 25.85 1.19
N GLU A 152 6.33 24.71 1.65
CA GLU A 152 6.95 24.55 2.97
C GLU A 152 8.48 24.81 2.95
N SER A 153 9.09 24.93 1.77
CA SER A 153 10.53 25.19 1.62
C SER A 153 10.90 26.57 2.15
N LYS A 154 12.02 26.61 2.90
CA LYS A 154 12.62 27.86 3.38
C LYS A 154 13.60 28.48 2.37
N SER A 155 13.98 27.74 1.35
CA SER A 155 14.85 28.19 0.25
C SER A 155 13.98 28.52 -0.96
N GLU A 156 14.06 29.74 -1.45
CA GLU A 156 13.32 30.20 -2.63
C GLU A 156 13.73 29.40 -3.89
N ASP A 157 15.02 29.10 -4.03
CA ASP A 157 15.53 28.34 -5.17
C ASP A 157 15.03 26.90 -5.15
N GLU A 158 15.04 26.22 -3.98
CA GLU A 158 14.47 24.88 -3.84
C GLU A 158 12.96 24.89 -4.10
N ALA A 159 12.24 25.90 -3.62
CA ALA A 159 10.81 26.06 -3.88
C ALA A 159 10.51 26.19 -5.38
N LYS A 160 11.31 26.98 -6.13
CA LYS A 160 11.20 27.12 -7.60
C LYS A 160 11.45 25.78 -8.31
N VAL A 161 12.46 25.03 -7.89
CA VAL A 161 12.76 23.70 -8.47
C VAL A 161 11.60 22.73 -8.23
N LEU A 162 11.10 22.65 -7.00
CA LEU A 162 9.97 21.78 -6.66
C LEU A 162 8.69 22.16 -7.40
N ALA A 163 8.42 23.46 -7.56
CA ALA A 163 7.27 23.95 -8.33
C ALA A 163 7.39 23.56 -9.81
N ARG A 164 8.57 23.72 -10.41
CA ARG A 164 8.82 23.31 -11.79
C ARG A 164 8.60 21.81 -11.99
N LEU A 165 9.14 20.98 -11.11
CA LEU A 165 8.92 19.52 -11.17
C LEU A 165 7.43 19.17 -11.03
N ALA A 166 6.69 19.89 -10.20
CA ALA A 166 5.24 19.71 -10.09
C ALA A 166 4.49 20.11 -11.37
N ASP A 167 4.97 21.12 -12.10
CA ASP A 167 4.38 21.52 -13.38
C ASP A 167 4.73 20.55 -14.51
N ASP A 168 5.92 19.96 -14.50
CA ASP A 168 6.30 18.86 -15.40
C ASP A 168 5.39 17.65 -15.19
N LEU A 169 5.07 17.29 -13.93
CA LEU A 169 4.09 16.25 -13.63
C LEU A 169 2.67 16.61 -14.10
N ALA A 170 2.29 17.89 -14.04
CA ALA A 170 1.02 18.34 -14.60
C ALA A 170 0.97 18.21 -16.14
N ALA A 171 2.10 18.47 -16.81
CA ALA A 171 2.22 18.24 -18.25
C ALA A 171 2.09 16.75 -18.60
N ALA A 172 2.75 15.86 -17.84
CA ALA A 172 2.61 14.42 -17.98
C ALA A 172 1.15 13.95 -17.82
N LEU A 173 0.40 14.51 -16.85
CA LEU A 173 -1.03 14.21 -16.67
C LEU A 173 -1.87 14.62 -17.89
N ARG A 174 -1.59 15.79 -18.48
CA ARG A 174 -2.31 16.25 -19.68
C ARG A 174 -2.04 15.38 -20.91
N ALA A 175 -0.89 14.75 -20.98
CA ALA A 175 -0.52 13.85 -22.08
C ALA A 175 -1.12 12.44 -21.95
N LEU A 176 -1.59 12.01 -20.77
CA LEU A 176 -2.09 10.65 -20.55
C LEU A 176 -3.26 10.25 -21.48
N PRO A 177 -4.26 11.11 -21.78
CA PRO A 177 -5.37 10.73 -22.66
C PRO A 177 -4.91 10.34 -24.08
N GLU A 178 -3.84 10.93 -24.58
CA GLU A 178 -3.32 10.70 -25.92
C GLU A 178 -2.49 9.40 -26.05
N VAL A 179 -2.16 8.76 -24.94
CA VAL A 179 -1.37 7.53 -24.94
C VAL A 179 -2.22 6.35 -25.38
N LYS A 180 -1.78 5.64 -26.42
CA LYS A 180 -2.58 4.60 -27.10
C LYS A 180 -2.22 3.16 -26.73
N ASP A 181 -1.13 2.95 -26.00
CA ASP A 181 -0.67 1.61 -25.63
C ASP A 181 0.04 1.59 -24.26
N LEU A 182 0.12 0.40 -23.65
CA LEU A 182 0.73 0.19 -22.35
C LEU A 182 2.23 0.47 -22.32
N GLY A 183 2.94 0.28 -23.44
CA GLY A 183 4.38 0.53 -23.53
C GLY A 183 4.68 2.01 -23.39
N SER A 184 4.01 2.84 -24.21
CA SER A 184 4.04 4.30 -24.14
C SER A 184 3.60 4.83 -22.78
N LEU A 185 2.54 4.24 -22.20
CA LEU A 185 2.03 4.61 -20.89
C LEU A 185 3.07 4.38 -19.78
N ARG A 186 3.78 3.25 -19.80
CA ARG A 186 4.89 2.95 -18.89
C ARG A 186 6.07 3.90 -19.12
N GLY A 187 6.29 4.35 -20.36
CA GLY A 187 7.28 5.38 -20.69
C GLY A 187 6.99 6.71 -19.97
N VAL A 188 5.74 7.18 -20.05
CA VAL A 188 5.27 8.38 -19.34
C VAL A 188 5.41 8.22 -17.83
N GLU A 189 4.98 7.09 -17.29
CA GLU A 189 5.12 6.77 -15.85
C GLU A 189 6.58 6.82 -15.41
N GLY A 190 7.47 6.17 -16.16
CA GLY A 190 8.91 6.14 -15.84
C GLY A 190 9.56 7.51 -15.90
N ALA A 191 9.20 8.38 -16.86
CA ALA A 191 9.65 9.75 -16.93
C ALA A 191 9.16 10.57 -15.73
N ALA A 192 7.87 10.51 -15.44
CA ALA A 192 7.27 11.19 -14.29
C ALA A 192 7.87 10.73 -12.96
N ALA A 193 8.15 9.43 -12.81
CA ALA A 193 8.81 8.89 -11.63
C ALA A 193 10.23 9.42 -11.47
N ARG A 194 11.03 9.50 -12.53
CA ARG A 194 12.38 10.09 -12.46
C ARG A 194 12.35 11.55 -12.02
N GLN A 195 11.46 12.36 -12.59
CA GLN A 195 11.29 13.75 -12.20
C GLN A 195 10.88 13.88 -10.72
N TYR A 196 9.94 13.07 -10.26
CA TYR A 196 9.52 13.05 -8.87
C TYR A 196 10.67 12.70 -7.92
N PHE A 197 11.37 11.60 -8.20
CA PHE A 197 12.48 11.14 -7.34
C PHE A 197 13.67 12.10 -7.31
N SER A 198 13.91 12.87 -8.38
CA SER A 198 14.95 13.93 -8.36
C SER A 198 14.62 15.06 -7.38
N GLY A 199 13.34 15.34 -7.15
CA GLY A 199 12.88 16.35 -6.19
C GLY A 199 12.85 15.87 -4.74
N LEU A 200 12.85 14.56 -4.47
CA LEU A 200 12.66 14.05 -3.10
C LEU A 200 13.77 14.46 -2.13
N ASN A 201 15.02 14.57 -2.60
CA ASN A 201 16.13 15.02 -1.76
C ASN A 201 15.94 16.44 -1.22
N LEU A 202 15.24 17.31 -1.97
CA LEU A 202 14.93 18.68 -1.55
C LEU A 202 13.86 18.71 -0.45
N LEU A 203 13.07 17.65 -0.31
CA LEU A 203 12.06 17.50 0.75
C LEU A 203 12.67 16.99 2.07
N VAL A 204 13.90 16.47 2.04
CA VAL A 204 14.66 16.12 3.24
C VAL A 204 15.24 17.41 3.84
N ARG A 205 15.06 17.60 5.15
CA ARG A 205 15.63 18.75 5.87
C ARG A 205 17.15 18.82 5.68
N PRO A 206 17.73 20.02 5.56
CA PRO A 206 19.17 20.18 5.30
C PRO A 206 20.07 19.43 6.29
N ASP A 207 19.69 19.40 7.58
CA ASP A 207 20.41 18.70 8.64
C ASP A 207 20.39 17.16 8.49
N GLN A 208 19.44 16.61 7.76
CA GLN A 208 19.28 15.17 7.53
C GLN A 208 19.80 14.72 6.15
N ARG A 209 20.05 15.63 5.22
CA ARG A 209 20.42 15.29 3.83
C ARG A 209 21.68 14.45 3.73
N ALA A 210 22.71 14.76 4.52
CA ALA A 210 23.96 13.98 4.50
C ALA A 210 23.74 12.49 4.75
N SER A 211 22.71 12.14 5.54
CA SER A 211 22.40 10.75 5.90
C SER A 211 21.36 10.09 4.99
N PHE A 212 20.49 10.88 4.36
CA PHE A 212 19.30 10.39 3.64
C PHE A 212 19.21 10.84 2.18
N THR A 213 20.30 11.30 1.58
CA THR A 213 20.34 11.57 0.14
C THR A 213 20.24 10.27 -0.65
N MET A 214 19.45 10.32 -1.71
CA MET A 214 19.18 9.23 -2.62
C MET A 214 19.74 9.56 -4.01
N ASP A 215 20.51 8.66 -4.61
CA ASP A 215 20.91 8.72 -6.02
C ASP A 215 19.98 7.84 -6.86
N GLY A 216 18.79 8.38 -7.15
CA GLY A 216 17.75 7.66 -7.86
C GLY A 216 17.10 6.52 -7.05
N ARG A 217 16.11 5.86 -7.67
CA ARG A 217 15.36 4.79 -7.02
C ARG A 217 16.01 3.41 -7.21
N THR A 218 16.61 2.86 -6.14
CA THR A 218 17.17 1.50 -6.09
C THR A 218 16.26 0.58 -5.25
N ARG A 219 16.11 -0.70 -5.66
CA ARG A 219 15.10 -1.59 -5.05
C ARG A 219 15.65 -2.95 -4.59
N ARG A 220 16.57 -3.55 -5.33
CA ARG A 220 17.01 -4.95 -5.13
C ARG A 220 18.52 -5.09 -5.34
N PRO A 221 19.31 -4.81 -4.32
CA PRO A 221 18.97 -4.25 -3.02
C PRO A 221 18.79 -2.72 -3.06
N PRO A 222 18.15 -2.11 -2.05
CA PRO A 222 18.22 -0.66 -1.85
C PRO A 222 19.65 -0.27 -1.46
N ARG A 223 20.18 0.81 -2.05
CA ARG A 223 21.58 1.22 -1.93
C ARG A 223 21.83 2.34 -0.92
N ASP A 224 20.77 2.96 -0.44
CA ASP A 224 20.81 4.04 0.54
C ASP A 224 19.66 3.90 1.56
N ARG A 225 19.72 4.67 2.62
CA ARG A 225 18.77 4.62 3.75
C ARG A 225 17.37 5.02 3.34
N PHE A 226 17.23 6.03 2.47
CA PHE A 226 15.92 6.47 2.02
C PHE A 226 15.27 5.38 1.14
N ASN A 227 16.02 4.81 0.19
CA ASN A 227 15.54 3.68 -0.60
C ASN A 227 15.18 2.44 0.23
N ALA A 228 15.91 2.19 1.33
CA ALA A 228 15.58 1.11 2.27
C ALA A 228 14.22 1.36 2.93
N MET A 229 13.97 2.58 3.43
CA MET A 229 12.67 2.97 3.99
C MET A 229 11.53 2.84 3.00
N LEU A 230 11.69 3.40 1.78
CA LEU A 230 10.67 3.31 0.75
C LEU A 230 10.35 1.86 0.39
N SER A 231 11.38 1.01 0.28
CA SER A 231 11.19 -0.41 -0.04
C SER A 231 10.42 -1.15 1.04
N PHE A 232 10.68 -0.85 2.31
CA PHE A 232 9.99 -1.42 3.45
C PHE A 232 8.51 -0.97 3.49
N LEU A 233 8.26 0.34 3.43
CA LEU A 233 6.90 0.90 3.43
C LEU A 233 6.06 0.45 2.24
N TYR A 234 6.66 0.35 1.05
CA TYR A 234 5.95 -0.17 -0.13
C TYR A 234 5.58 -1.65 0.01
N SER A 235 6.39 -2.44 0.72
CA SER A 235 6.03 -3.84 1.01
C SER A 235 4.81 -3.91 1.93
N MET A 236 4.71 -3.03 2.91
CA MET A 236 3.55 -2.95 3.82
C MET A 236 2.29 -2.53 3.06
N TRP A 237 2.36 -1.45 2.26
CA TRP A 237 1.23 -1.00 1.44
C TRP A 237 0.79 -2.05 0.42
N MET A 238 1.74 -2.75 -0.20
CA MET A 238 1.43 -3.83 -1.15
C MET A 238 0.63 -4.95 -0.47
N ASN A 239 0.99 -5.34 0.75
CA ASN A 239 0.25 -6.34 1.52
C ASN A 239 -1.17 -5.85 1.88
N ASP A 240 -1.33 -4.58 2.28
CA ASP A 240 -2.65 -4.00 2.55
C ASP A 240 -3.52 -3.94 1.29
N CYS A 241 -2.96 -3.52 0.15
CA CYS A 241 -3.66 -3.51 -1.14
C CYS A 241 -4.05 -4.94 -1.56
N ARG A 242 -3.16 -5.92 -1.38
CA ARG A 242 -3.46 -7.32 -1.67
C ARG A 242 -4.63 -7.82 -0.83
N SER A 243 -4.59 -7.61 0.47
CA SER A 243 -5.67 -8.02 1.39
C SER A 243 -7.01 -7.32 1.06
N ALA A 244 -6.95 -6.06 0.65
CA ALA A 244 -8.14 -5.31 0.22
C ALA A 244 -8.77 -5.89 -1.05
N LEU A 245 -7.96 -6.27 -2.03
CA LEU A 245 -8.44 -6.89 -3.28
C LEU A 245 -9.07 -8.25 -3.01
N GLU A 246 -8.45 -9.09 -2.18
CA GLU A 246 -8.98 -10.39 -1.77
C GLU A 246 -10.32 -10.23 -1.02
N ALA A 247 -10.41 -9.28 -0.10
CA ALA A 247 -11.65 -8.96 0.61
C ALA A 247 -12.76 -8.42 -0.33
N ALA A 248 -12.39 -7.81 -1.46
CA ALA A 248 -13.33 -7.40 -2.49
C ALA A 248 -13.70 -8.52 -3.48
N GLY A 249 -13.06 -9.70 -3.39
CA GLY A 249 -13.28 -10.85 -4.26
C GLY A 249 -12.51 -10.81 -5.59
N LEU A 250 -11.54 -9.92 -5.73
CA LEU A 250 -10.66 -9.83 -6.89
C LEU A 250 -9.41 -10.70 -6.72
N ASP A 251 -8.87 -11.20 -7.82
CA ASP A 251 -7.57 -11.87 -7.85
C ASP A 251 -6.45 -10.82 -7.84
N PRO A 252 -5.61 -10.74 -6.79
CA PRO A 252 -4.55 -9.74 -6.72
C PRO A 252 -3.41 -9.95 -7.72
N GLN A 253 -3.33 -11.11 -8.39
CA GLN A 253 -2.30 -11.40 -9.39
C GLN A 253 -2.68 -10.89 -10.80
N VAL A 254 -3.97 -10.72 -11.08
CA VAL A 254 -4.50 -10.37 -12.40
C VAL A 254 -4.65 -8.86 -12.51
N GLY A 255 -3.58 -8.17 -12.90
CA GLY A 255 -3.49 -6.71 -13.02
C GLY A 255 -3.58 -6.21 -14.46
N PHE A 256 -3.73 -4.90 -14.60
CA PHE A 256 -3.91 -4.21 -15.88
C PHE A 256 -2.63 -3.45 -16.32
N LEU A 257 -1.90 -2.83 -15.38
CA LEU A 257 -0.70 -2.06 -15.67
C LEU A 257 0.57 -2.93 -15.62
N HIS A 258 0.72 -3.70 -14.55
CA HIS A 258 1.88 -4.55 -14.36
C HIS A 258 1.71 -5.86 -15.13
N ALA A 259 2.76 -6.26 -15.87
CA ALA A 259 2.75 -7.52 -16.62
C ALA A 259 2.50 -8.71 -15.71
N LEU A 260 1.64 -9.62 -16.16
CA LEU A 260 1.36 -10.89 -15.50
C LEU A 260 2.62 -11.76 -15.50
N ARG A 261 3.03 -12.20 -14.32
CA ARG A 261 4.19 -13.09 -14.13
C ARG A 261 3.91 -14.02 -12.94
N PRO A 262 4.36 -15.28 -12.98
CA PRO A 262 4.20 -16.18 -11.86
C PRO A 262 4.69 -15.56 -10.54
N GLY A 263 3.90 -15.68 -9.48
CA GLY A 263 4.20 -15.17 -8.14
C GLY A 263 4.12 -13.64 -7.98
N ARG A 264 3.72 -12.88 -9.01
CA ARG A 264 3.60 -11.42 -8.96
C ARG A 264 2.16 -11.00 -8.70
N ALA A 265 1.92 -10.30 -7.61
CA ALA A 265 0.62 -9.71 -7.32
C ALA A 265 0.43 -8.42 -8.15
N ALA A 266 0.17 -8.58 -9.46
CA ALA A 266 0.16 -7.49 -10.43
C ALA A 266 -0.93 -6.44 -10.11
N LEU A 267 -2.16 -6.86 -9.77
CA LEU A 267 -3.24 -5.95 -9.42
C LEU A 267 -2.99 -5.22 -8.10
N ALA A 268 -2.39 -5.91 -7.11
CA ALA A 268 -2.01 -5.26 -5.86
C ALA A 268 -0.94 -4.19 -6.08
N LEU A 269 -0.02 -4.40 -7.02
CA LEU A 269 0.96 -3.39 -7.43
C LEU A 269 0.29 -2.23 -8.19
N ASP A 270 -0.71 -2.51 -9.04
CA ASP A 270 -1.48 -1.49 -9.77
C ASP A 270 -2.22 -0.58 -8.78
N LEU A 271 -2.95 -1.18 -7.85
CA LEU A 271 -3.68 -0.44 -6.82
C LEU A 271 -2.74 0.36 -5.91
N MET A 272 -1.58 -0.21 -5.56
CA MET A 272 -0.59 0.46 -4.70
C MET A 272 -0.02 1.73 -5.34
N GLU A 273 -0.04 1.90 -6.66
CA GLU A 273 0.50 3.10 -7.31
C GLU A 273 -0.15 4.39 -6.76
N GLU A 274 -1.41 4.35 -6.39
CA GLU A 274 -2.14 5.47 -5.81
C GLU A 274 -1.65 5.83 -4.39
N PHE A 275 -1.09 4.85 -3.67
CA PHE A 275 -0.67 4.96 -2.27
C PHE A 275 0.84 5.16 -2.08
N ARG A 276 1.67 5.02 -3.14
CA ARG A 276 3.12 5.25 -3.04
C ARG A 276 3.47 6.61 -2.44
N PRO A 277 2.84 7.73 -2.85
CA PRO A 277 3.16 9.04 -2.28
C PRO A 277 2.84 9.17 -0.79
N TRP A 278 1.93 8.34 -0.27
CA TRP A 278 1.65 8.27 1.17
C TRP A 278 2.78 7.61 1.94
N ALA A 279 3.37 6.54 1.38
CA ALA A 279 4.57 5.91 1.92
C ALA A 279 5.76 6.89 1.90
N ASP A 280 5.94 7.63 0.80
CA ASP A 280 7.00 8.62 0.64
C ASP A 280 6.87 9.73 1.69
N ARG A 281 5.66 10.26 1.89
CA ARG A 281 5.37 11.27 2.93
C ARG A 281 5.62 10.75 4.33
N LEU A 282 5.30 9.50 4.62
CA LEU A 282 5.59 8.89 5.93
C LEU A 282 7.09 8.76 6.13
N ALA A 283 7.84 8.30 5.12
CA ALA A 283 9.29 8.23 5.15
C ALA A 283 9.91 9.61 5.44
N LEU A 284 9.51 10.64 4.68
CA LEU A 284 9.95 12.01 4.88
C LEU A 284 9.60 12.54 6.29
N THR A 285 8.42 12.20 6.81
CA THR A 285 8.01 12.62 8.15
C THR A 285 8.93 12.02 9.22
N LEU A 286 9.23 10.71 9.13
CA LEU A 286 10.09 10.02 10.10
C LEU A 286 11.54 10.56 10.06
N ILE A 287 12.06 10.80 8.87
CA ILE A 287 13.39 11.39 8.66
C ILE A 287 13.43 12.83 9.20
N ASN A 288 12.52 13.68 8.74
CA ASN A 288 12.53 15.12 9.03
C ASN A 288 12.21 15.44 10.49
N ARG A 289 11.55 14.54 11.21
CA ARG A 289 11.31 14.66 12.66
C ARG A 289 12.44 14.04 13.50
N GLY A 290 13.48 13.48 12.87
CA GLY A 290 14.59 12.82 13.57
C GLY A 290 14.17 11.56 14.32
N GLN A 291 13.03 10.94 13.91
CA GLN A 291 12.56 9.69 14.50
C GLN A 291 13.39 8.49 14.03
N LEU A 292 14.11 8.66 12.92
CA LEU A 292 15.09 7.72 12.40
C LEU A 292 16.37 8.47 12.02
N GLY A 293 17.50 7.92 12.43
CA GLY A 293 18.84 8.44 12.15
C GLY A 293 19.69 7.46 11.34
N ALA A 294 20.92 7.86 11.02
CA ALA A 294 21.83 7.02 10.23
C ALA A 294 22.15 5.67 10.91
N HIS A 295 22.15 5.63 12.25
CA HIS A 295 22.43 4.44 13.07
C HIS A 295 21.30 3.39 13.04
N ASP A 296 20.13 3.76 12.57
CA ASP A 296 18.96 2.88 12.43
C ASP A 296 19.03 1.98 11.20
N PHE A 297 20.14 2.03 10.46
CA PHE A 297 20.33 1.29 9.22
C PHE A 297 21.68 0.57 9.20
N ALA A 298 21.64 -0.69 8.76
CA ALA A 298 22.83 -1.49 8.53
C ALA A 298 23.17 -1.59 7.05
N LEU A 299 24.46 -1.42 6.74
CA LEU A 299 25.03 -1.79 5.44
C LEU A 299 25.33 -3.28 5.44
N ARG A 300 24.83 -4.01 4.46
CA ARG A 300 25.05 -5.46 4.29
C ARG A 300 26.10 -5.74 3.22
N GLU A 301 26.71 -6.91 3.27
CA GLU A 301 27.57 -7.41 2.21
C GLU A 301 26.81 -7.36 0.87
N GLY A 302 27.47 -6.87 -0.18
CA GLY A 302 26.83 -6.59 -1.48
C GLY A 302 26.19 -5.19 -1.60
N GLY A 303 26.41 -4.29 -0.60
CA GLY A 303 26.07 -2.87 -0.66
C GLY A 303 24.57 -2.59 -0.47
N GLY A 304 23.81 -3.54 0.05
CA GLY A 304 22.40 -3.33 0.42
C GLY A 304 22.28 -2.64 1.77
N VAL A 305 21.38 -1.66 1.87
CA VAL A 305 21.03 -0.97 3.12
C VAL A 305 19.72 -1.48 3.65
N LEU A 306 19.64 -1.80 4.94
CA LEU A 306 18.46 -2.35 5.60
C LEU A 306 18.20 -1.63 6.93
N LEU A 307 16.93 -1.58 7.32
CA LEU A 307 16.50 -1.10 8.62
C LEU A 307 16.91 -2.09 9.73
N GLU A 308 17.47 -1.58 10.81
CA GLU A 308 17.71 -2.33 12.04
C GLU A 308 16.39 -2.74 12.71
N PRO A 309 16.36 -3.80 13.54
CA PRO A 309 15.12 -4.30 14.17
C PRO A 309 14.32 -3.23 14.92
N GLY A 310 15.00 -2.38 15.70
CA GLY A 310 14.37 -1.27 16.42
C GLY A 310 13.71 -0.26 15.49
N ALA A 311 14.42 0.12 14.44
CA ALA A 311 13.93 1.03 13.41
C ALA A 311 12.73 0.45 12.66
N ARG A 312 12.74 -0.84 12.31
CA ARG A 312 11.58 -1.52 11.70
C ARG A 312 10.34 -1.42 12.57
N LYS A 313 10.49 -1.68 13.89
CA LYS A 313 9.40 -1.54 14.84
C LYS A 313 8.85 -0.12 14.87
N ALA A 314 9.72 0.89 14.92
CA ALA A 314 9.31 2.30 14.90
C ALA A 314 8.54 2.66 13.62
N VAL A 315 9.02 2.21 12.45
CA VAL A 315 8.33 2.43 11.16
C VAL A 315 6.97 1.73 11.13
N VAL A 316 6.86 0.48 11.63
CA VAL A 316 5.59 -0.26 11.70
C VAL A 316 4.58 0.48 12.59
N VAL A 317 5.00 0.95 13.77
CA VAL A 317 4.14 1.71 14.68
C VAL A 317 3.66 3.00 14.00
N ALA A 318 4.56 3.78 13.42
CA ALA A 318 4.21 5.00 12.70
C ALA A 318 3.26 4.76 11.52
N TYR A 319 3.45 3.66 10.79
CA TYR A 319 2.57 3.24 9.71
C TYR A 319 1.16 2.90 10.21
N GLN A 320 1.05 2.16 11.32
CA GLN A 320 -0.24 1.81 11.92
C GLN A 320 -0.97 3.04 12.46
N GLU A 321 -0.26 3.96 13.11
CA GLU A 321 -0.87 5.23 13.56
C GLU A 321 -1.34 6.05 12.35
N ARG A 322 -0.55 6.11 11.28
CA ARG A 322 -0.93 6.82 10.04
C ARG A 322 -2.19 6.25 9.40
N LYS A 323 -2.44 4.96 9.50
CA LYS A 323 -3.65 4.31 8.98
C LYS A 323 -4.93 4.73 9.70
N LYS A 324 -4.82 5.24 10.92
CA LYS A 324 -5.97 5.76 11.70
C LYS A 324 -6.37 7.18 11.30
N ASP A 325 -5.50 7.90 10.59
CA ASP A 325 -5.80 9.27 10.18
C ASP A 325 -7.07 9.31 9.32
N GLU A 326 -7.98 10.18 9.73
CA GLU A 326 -9.22 10.44 8.99
C GLU A 326 -8.92 11.30 7.76
N ILE A 327 -9.40 10.83 6.61
CA ILE A 327 -9.29 11.57 5.35
C ILE A 327 -10.66 11.65 4.67
N THR A 328 -10.94 12.75 4.00
CA THR A 328 -12.14 12.85 3.15
C THR A 328 -11.90 12.15 1.83
N HIS A 329 -12.61 11.04 1.60
CA HIS A 329 -12.50 10.31 0.33
C HIS A 329 -13.16 11.13 -0.79
N PRO A 330 -12.43 11.45 -1.89
CA PRO A 330 -12.90 12.43 -2.87
C PRO A 330 -14.19 12.02 -3.60
N LEU A 331 -14.35 10.73 -3.89
CA LEU A 331 -15.54 10.21 -4.58
C LEU A 331 -16.72 10.02 -3.62
N LEU A 332 -16.46 9.56 -2.39
CA LEU A 332 -17.53 9.30 -1.41
C LEU A 332 -17.95 10.59 -0.68
N ALA A 333 -17.14 11.64 -0.71
CA ALA A 333 -17.30 12.87 0.06
C ALA A 333 -17.51 12.62 1.58
N GLN A 334 -16.93 11.53 2.10
CA GLN A 334 -17.04 11.08 3.48
C GLN A 334 -15.67 10.94 4.13
N SER A 335 -15.60 11.18 5.45
CA SER A 335 -14.42 10.89 6.23
C SER A 335 -14.27 9.39 6.42
N VAL A 336 -13.11 8.86 6.09
CA VAL A 336 -12.75 7.46 6.27
C VAL A 336 -11.31 7.35 6.77
N PRO A 337 -10.99 6.39 7.65
CA PRO A 337 -9.62 6.12 8.02
C PRO A 337 -8.78 5.75 6.79
N LEU A 338 -7.56 6.29 6.69
CA LEU A 338 -6.64 6.02 5.58
C LEU A 338 -6.43 4.51 5.35
N GLY A 339 -6.40 3.72 6.41
CA GLY A 339 -6.28 2.26 6.34
C GLY A 339 -7.43 1.53 5.64
N LEU A 340 -8.61 2.17 5.51
CA LEU A 340 -9.76 1.62 4.77
C LEU A 340 -9.78 2.02 3.30
N VAL A 341 -9.01 3.02 2.90
CA VAL A 341 -9.03 3.53 1.51
C VAL A 341 -8.68 2.44 0.50
N PRO A 342 -7.68 1.56 0.71
CA PRO A 342 -7.41 0.46 -0.21
C PRO A 342 -8.62 -0.47 -0.41
N LEU A 343 -9.41 -0.73 0.63
CA LEU A 343 -10.63 -1.55 0.52
C LEU A 343 -11.73 -0.82 -0.27
N VAL A 344 -11.90 0.48 -0.05
CA VAL A 344 -12.84 1.30 -0.82
C VAL A 344 -12.45 1.26 -2.30
N GLN A 345 -11.18 1.50 -2.60
CA GLN A 345 -10.66 1.47 -3.98
C GLN A 345 -10.78 0.08 -4.62
N ALA A 346 -10.51 -1.00 -3.88
CA ALA A 346 -10.71 -2.36 -4.37
C ALA A 346 -12.18 -2.65 -4.73
N ARG A 347 -13.14 -2.12 -3.95
CA ARG A 347 -14.57 -2.24 -4.25
C ARG A 347 -14.98 -1.41 -5.47
N LEU A 348 -14.44 -0.19 -5.62
CA LEU A 348 -14.64 0.63 -6.82
C LEU A 348 -14.08 -0.05 -8.07
N LEU A 349 -12.92 -0.69 -7.93
CA LEU A 349 -12.31 -1.47 -9.00
C LEU A 349 -13.14 -2.71 -9.34
N ALA A 350 -13.66 -3.44 -8.33
CA ALA A 350 -14.56 -4.57 -8.54
C ALA A 350 -15.85 -4.15 -9.28
N ARG A 351 -16.38 -2.94 -8.98
CA ARG A 351 -17.52 -2.37 -9.71
C ARG A 351 -17.18 -2.08 -11.17
N ALA A 352 -16.01 -1.46 -11.43
CA ALA A 352 -15.58 -1.16 -12.79
C ALA A 352 -15.32 -2.41 -13.64
N VAL A 353 -14.84 -3.51 -13.01
CA VAL A 353 -14.62 -4.81 -13.66
C VAL A 353 -15.93 -5.47 -14.07
N ARG A 354 -16.98 -5.35 -13.25
CA ARG A 354 -18.34 -5.75 -13.63
C ARG A 354 -18.84 -4.80 -14.72
N GLU A 355 -19.79 -5.25 -15.53
CA GLU A 355 -20.31 -4.47 -16.66
C GLU A 355 -21.22 -3.28 -16.29
N ASP A 356 -21.19 -2.82 -15.05
CA ASP A 356 -22.04 -1.73 -14.52
C ASP A 356 -21.69 -0.34 -15.09
N GLY A 357 -20.78 -0.26 -16.07
CA GLY A 357 -20.49 0.93 -16.86
C GLY A 357 -19.81 2.10 -16.15
N ALA A 358 -19.51 1.98 -14.85
CA ALA A 358 -18.88 3.05 -14.11
C ALA A 358 -17.35 2.97 -14.23
N PRO A 359 -16.67 4.02 -14.74
CA PRO A 359 -15.22 4.03 -14.85
C PRO A 359 -14.58 3.98 -13.46
N TYR A 360 -13.42 3.36 -13.39
CA TYR A 360 -12.59 3.40 -12.17
C TYR A 360 -12.05 4.81 -11.92
N VAL A 361 -12.29 5.33 -10.73
CA VAL A 361 -11.78 6.63 -10.30
C VAL A 361 -10.68 6.37 -9.26
N PRO A 362 -9.41 6.71 -9.56
CA PRO A 362 -8.31 6.50 -8.63
C PRO A 362 -8.42 7.43 -7.42
N PHE A 363 -7.87 6.98 -6.31
CA PHE A 363 -7.79 7.80 -5.11
C PHE A 363 -6.78 8.94 -5.30
N VAL A 364 -7.26 10.17 -5.15
CA VAL A 364 -6.44 11.38 -5.16
C VAL A 364 -6.73 12.13 -3.88
N ALA A 365 -5.74 12.27 -3.01
CA ALA A 365 -5.87 13.06 -1.79
C ALA A 365 -6.18 14.54 -2.14
N LYS A 366 -6.86 15.23 -1.23
CA LYS A 366 -7.01 16.69 -1.29
C LYS A 366 -5.96 17.37 -0.40
#